data_417a7171af187d76afa6976219838679
#
_entry.id   417a7171af187d76afa6976219838679
#
_cell.length_a   1.000
_cell.length_b   1.000
_cell.length_c   1.000
_cell.angle_alpha   90.00
_cell.angle_beta   90.00
_cell.angle_gamma   90.00
#
_symmetry.space_group_name_H-M   'P 1'
#
loop_
_entity.id
_entity.type
_entity.pdbx_description
1 polymer ?
#
loop_
_entity_poly.entity_id
_entity_poly.type
_entity_poly.pdbx_seq_one_letter_code
_entity_poly.pdbx_strand_id
1 'polypeptide(L)'
;QKALAISKALFYIKEEAKSTKETQELKEKAIDLFFKSGELQLDYLEISDMHSLLPIEKIEQRAVVCIAAFCGKVRLIDNIVIN
;
A
#
# COMPACT_ATOMS: atom_id res chain seq x y z
N GLN A 1 4.51 -2.15 17.62
CA GLN A 1 3.13 -2.55 17.42
C GLN A 1 2.89 -2.95 15.96
N LYS A 2 2.15 -4.04 15.76
CA LYS A 2 2.02 -4.63 14.44
C LYS A 2 1.29 -3.74 13.44
N ALA A 3 0.29 -2.98 13.89
CA ALA A 3 -0.45 -2.08 13.02
C ALA A 3 0.43 -0.97 12.43
N LEU A 4 1.57 -0.68 13.06
CA LEU A 4 2.48 0.32 12.52
C LEU A 4 3.04 -0.07 11.15
N ALA A 5 3.17 -1.36 10.87
CA ALA A 5 3.68 -1.80 9.58
C ALA A 5 2.77 -1.33 8.45
N ILE A 6 1.46 -1.34 8.68
CA ILE A 6 0.49 -0.88 7.68
C ILE A 6 0.66 0.63 7.44
N SER A 7 0.69 1.41 8.52
CA SER A 7 0.88 2.86 8.39
C SER A 7 2.19 3.20 7.72
N LYS A 8 3.26 2.51 8.09
CA LYS A 8 4.57 2.76 7.50
C LYS A 8 4.60 2.41 6.02
N ALA A 9 3.95 1.33 5.63
CA ALA A 9 3.89 0.94 4.24
C ALA A 9 3.15 1.98 3.41
N LEU A 10 2.00 2.46 3.89
CA LEU A 10 1.25 3.48 3.20
C LEU A 10 2.04 4.78 3.06
N PHE A 11 2.66 5.21 4.15
CA PHE A 11 3.46 6.42 4.13
C PHE A 11 4.66 6.30 3.19
N TYR A 12 5.31 5.14 3.21
CA TYR A 12 6.43 4.85 2.31
C TYR A 12 5.99 5.00 0.85
N ILE A 13 4.87 4.39 0.49
CA ILE A 13 4.38 4.45 -0.88
C ILE A 13 4.04 5.89 -1.27
N LYS A 14 3.41 6.64 -0.37
CA LYS A 14 3.08 8.03 -0.64
C LYS A 14 4.34 8.86 -0.90
N GLU A 15 5.39 8.66 -0.11
CA GLU A 15 6.63 9.42 -0.29
C GLU A 15 7.38 8.99 -1.55
N GLU A 16 7.45 7.69 -1.80
CA GLU A 16 8.15 7.19 -2.98
C GLU A 16 7.43 7.51 -4.28
N ALA A 17 6.13 7.70 -4.22
CA ALA A 17 5.35 8.06 -5.41
C ALA A 17 5.74 9.42 -5.98
N LYS A 18 6.45 10.23 -5.22
CA LYS A 18 6.95 11.52 -5.70
C LYS A 18 8.01 11.33 -6.79
N SER A 19 8.75 10.24 -6.76
CA SER A 19 9.80 9.98 -7.74
C SER A 19 9.58 8.71 -8.55
N THR A 20 8.79 7.75 -8.06
CA THR A 20 8.53 6.50 -8.74
C THR A 20 7.04 6.41 -9.05
N LYS A 21 6.69 6.36 -10.33
CA LYS A 21 5.28 6.33 -10.74
C LYS A 21 4.75 4.95 -11.08
N GLU A 22 5.64 3.94 -11.13
CA GLU A 22 5.24 2.56 -11.44
C GLU A 22 4.67 1.91 -10.20
N THR A 23 3.36 1.58 -10.23
CA THR A 23 2.69 1.04 -9.05
C THR A 23 3.22 -0.31 -8.65
N GLN A 24 3.60 -1.15 -9.62
CA GLN A 24 4.13 -2.47 -9.30
C GLN A 24 5.41 -2.38 -8.48
N GLU A 25 6.30 -1.46 -8.85
CA GLU A 25 7.54 -1.27 -8.11
C GLU A 25 7.29 -0.78 -6.69
N LEU A 26 6.35 0.16 -6.54
CA LEU A 26 6.00 0.67 -5.21
C LEU A 26 5.45 -0.44 -4.31
N LYS A 27 4.56 -1.27 -4.86
CA LYS A 27 3.97 -2.35 -4.10
C LYS A 27 5.02 -3.39 -3.68
N GLU A 28 5.88 -3.78 -4.60
CA GLU A 28 6.91 -4.79 -4.31
C GLU A 28 7.87 -4.32 -3.23
N LYS A 29 8.28 -3.07 -3.30
CA LYS A 29 9.19 -2.53 -2.29
C LYS A 29 8.53 -2.42 -0.92
N ALA A 30 7.26 -2.02 -0.88
CA ALA A 30 6.55 -1.93 0.39
C ALA A 30 6.38 -3.31 1.01
N ILE A 31 6.07 -4.32 0.20
CA ILE A 31 5.94 -5.68 0.70
C ILE A 31 7.27 -6.18 1.25
N ASP A 32 8.37 -5.92 0.54
CA ASP A 32 9.70 -6.30 0.99
C ASP A 32 10.06 -5.65 2.32
N LEU A 33 9.77 -4.36 2.47
CA LEU A 33 10.21 -3.63 3.63
C LEU A 33 9.38 -3.91 4.89
N PHE A 34 8.08 -4.16 4.72
CA PHE A 34 7.17 -4.16 5.86
C PHE A 34 6.41 -5.46 6.11
N PHE A 35 6.43 -6.40 5.18
CA PHE A 35 5.61 -7.60 5.31
C PHE A 35 6.37 -8.93 5.21
N LYS A 36 7.67 -8.89 5.04
CA LYS A 36 8.45 -10.13 4.96
C LYS A 36 8.76 -10.76 6.30
N SER A 37 8.62 -9.99 7.38
CA SER A 37 8.91 -10.52 8.71
C SER A 37 7.92 -11.59 9.16
N GLY A 38 6.74 -11.63 8.54
CA GLY A 38 5.73 -12.62 8.87
C GLY A 38 4.84 -12.28 10.04
N GLU A 39 5.02 -11.11 10.65
CA GLU A 39 4.18 -10.71 11.77
C GLU A 39 2.77 -10.36 11.33
N LEU A 40 2.63 -9.82 10.14
CA LEU A 40 1.34 -9.56 9.51
C LEU A 40 1.25 -10.35 8.23
N GLN A 41 0.10 -10.92 7.98
CA GLN A 41 -0.14 -11.63 6.73
C GLN A 41 -0.89 -10.69 5.78
N LEU A 42 -0.20 -10.27 4.73
CA LEU A 42 -0.79 -9.35 3.77
C LEU A 42 -1.91 -10.03 3.00
N ASP A 43 -3.09 -9.40 3.00
CA ASP A 43 -4.23 -9.88 2.22
C ASP A 43 -4.20 -9.26 0.83
N TYR A 44 -4.18 -7.93 0.76
CA TYR A 44 -3.98 -7.26 -0.51
C TYR A 44 -3.33 -5.89 -0.29
N LEU A 45 -2.72 -5.40 -1.37
CA LEU A 45 -2.16 -4.06 -1.45
C LEU A 45 -2.38 -3.60 -2.88
N GLU A 46 -3.16 -2.54 -3.05
CA GLU A 46 -3.53 -2.08 -4.38
C GLU A 46 -3.44 -0.57 -4.48
N ILE A 47 -3.02 -0.09 -5.66
CA ILE A 47 -2.98 1.34 -5.96
C ILE A 47 -3.97 1.56 -7.10
N SER A 48 -4.99 2.37 -6.85
CA SER A 48 -6.11 2.52 -7.78
C SER A 48 -6.32 3.98 -8.13
N ASP A 49 -6.96 4.21 -9.28
CA ASP A 49 -7.38 5.54 -9.66
C ASP A 49 -8.45 6.04 -8.69
N MET A 50 -8.33 7.32 -8.29
CA MET A 50 -9.23 7.88 -7.30
C MET A 50 -10.68 7.97 -7.78
N HIS A 51 -10.88 8.15 -9.08
CA HIS A 51 -12.23 8.28 -9.64
C HIS A 51 -12.87 6.95 -9.99
N SER A 52 -12.16 6.11 -10.73
CA SER A 52 -12.71 4.84 -11.20
C SER A 52 -12.59 3.73 -10.17
N LEU A 53 -11.65 3.87 -9.23
CA LEU A 53 -11.30 2.86 -8.23
C LEU A 53 -10.77 1.56 -8.85
N LEU A 54 -10.32 1.65 -10.11
CA LEU A 54 -9.69 0.51 -10.79
C LEU A 54 -8.19 0.55 -10.58
N PRO A 55 -7.54 -0.61 -10.46
CA PRO A 55 -6.08 -0.65 -10.30
C PRO A 55 -5.39 0.02 -11.48
N ILE A 56 -4.29 0.71 -11.21
CA ILE A 56 -3.53 1.41 -12.23
C ILE A 56 -2.08 0.94 -12.21
N GLU A 57 -1.43 1.05 -13.37
CA GLU A 57 -0.03 0.67 -13.51
C GLU A 57 0.91 1.84 -13.28
N LYS A 58 0.43 3.05 -13.55
CA LYS A 58 1.20 4.28 -13.37
C LYS A 58 0.37 5.31 -12.66
N ILE A 59 1.02 6.06 -11.77
CA ILE A 59 0.35 7.16 -11.06
C ILE A 59 0.47 8.42 -11.91
N GLU A 60 -0.61 8.77 -12.62
CA GLU A 60 -0.64 9.95 -13.47
C GLU A 60 -1.54 11.04 -12.93
N GLN A 61 -2.43 10.70 -12.03
CA GLN A 61 -3.28 11.66 -11.35
C GLN A 61 -3.54 11.14 -9.94
N ARG A 62 -4.54 11.68 -9.27
CA ARG A 62 -4.83 11.27 -7.90
C ARG A 62 -5.11 9.78 -7.81
N ALA A 63 -4.49 9.14 -6.84
CA ALA A 63 -4.64 7.71 -6.64
C ALA A 63 -4.90 7.42 -5.16
N VAL A 64 -5.42 6.25 -4.88
CA VAL A 64 -5.61 5.80 -3.51
C VAL A 64 -4.90 4.45 -3.35
N VAL A 65 -4.16 4.32 -2.24
CA VAL A 65 -3.53 3.06 -1.88
C VAL A 65 -4.41 2.41 -0.83
N CYS A 66 -4.83 1.18 -1.09
CA CYS A 66 -5.66 0.42 -0.16
C CYS A 66 -4.90 -0.82 0.26
N ILE A 67 -4.92 -1.11 1.55
CA ILE A 67 -4.20 -2.25 2.09
C ILE A 67 -5.06 -2.99 3.11
N ALA A 68 -4.94 -4.30 3.12
CA ALA A 68 -5.56 -5.13 4.15
C ALA A 68 -4.56 -6.21 4.54
N ALA A 69 -4.46 -6.47 5.83
CA ALA A 69 -3.56 -7.48 6.36
C ALA A 69 -4.16 -8.09 7.60
N PHE A 70 -3.79 -9.33 7.87
CA PHE A 70 -4.26 -10.05 9.07
C PHE A 70 -3.21 -9.99 10.16
N CYS A 71 -3.65 -9.63 11.35
CA CYS A 71 -2.87 -9.76 12.57
C CYS A 71 -3.56 -10.86 13.38
N GLY A 72 -3.07 -12.10 13.24
CA GLY A 72 -3.79 -13.23 13.76
C GLY A 72 -5.14 -13.38 13.06
N LYS A 73 -6.22 -13.32 13.81
CA LYS A 73 -7.57 -13.43 13.26
C LYS A 73 -8.21 -12.06 12.96
N VAL A 74 -7.51 -10.98 13.29
CA VAL A 74 -8.04 -9.64 13.10
C VAL A 74 -7.57 -9.10 11.74
N ARG A 75 -8.51 -8.67 10.92
CA ARG A 75 -8.22 -8.07 9.61
C ARG A 75 -8.12 -6.56 9.77
N LEU A 76 -6.97 -6.01 9.45
CA LEU A 76 -6.70 -4.58 9.54
C LEU A 76 -6.76 -3.97 8.14
N ILE A 77 -7.49 -2.88 7.98
CA ILE A 77 -7.68 -2.22 6.69
C ILE A 77 -7.33 -0.74 6.83
N ASP A 78 -6.64 -0.21 5.84
CA ASP A 78 -6.33 1.21 5.83
C ASP A 78 -6.15 1.69 4.39
N ASN A 79 -6.11 3.00 4.20
CA ASN A 79 -5.89 3.59 2.89
C ASN A 79 -5.27 4.97 3.03
N ILE A 80 -4.69 5.45 1.92
CA ILE A 80 -4.11 6.79 1.88
C ILE A 80 -4.24 7.32 0.46
N VAL A 81 -4.49 8.62 0.34
CA VAL A 81 -4.61 9.27 -0.96
C VAL A 81 -3.25 9.82 -1.38
N ILE A 82 -2.90 9.61 -2.64
CA ILE A 82 -1.68 10.13 -3.25
C ILE A 82 -2.07 11.17 -4.29
N ASN A 83 -1.42 12.32 -4.23
CA ASN A 83 -1.65 13.38 -5.22
C ASN A 83 -0.61 13.32 -6.33
#